data_89d7c3c2b323cfac92d3a5aee86657fc
#
_entry.id   89d7c3c2b323cfac92d3a5aee86657fc
#
_cell.length_a   1.000
_cell.length_b   1.000
_cell.length_c   1.000
_cell.angle_alpha   90.00
_cell.angle_beta   90.00
_cell.angle_gamma   90.00
#
_symmetry.space_group_name_H-M   'P 1'
#
loop_
_entity.id
_entity.type
_entity.pdbx_description
1 polymer ?
#
loop_
_entity_poly.entity_id
_entity_poly.type
_entity_poly.pdbx_seq_one_letter_code
_entity_poly.pdbx_strand_id
1 'polypeptide(L)'
;SIMRLALVLMGGGARAAYQVGVLKALAEIAREADPQRHTLPFAIVCGSSAGAINATSIASHADDFSHGVRRLLEFWEPLRADYVYRTDWLGIAAAGTRWLATMTFGWAARRSPRGLLDNTPLAHLLQRELSFHRIEQMLEARLLHALAITALSYSSGRHLTFYQAAQPIQAWRRAQRTARLVDLSASHLLASSAIPFVFPAVPLVLDGQIEYFGDGSIRQIAPLSPAIHFGADRIVVIGAADPRPEIPAANGAGRARGYPTLAQIGQQVLASVFLDSIGSDIERIEHINRMIEHLPHQVEVDSGWRHVDVLAIAPSERIELIAAKHLKQMPATMRGLLGAIGGSQPAGASFASYLLFEEAFTRELIELGYRDGRAQRETLAGWIAQADGSSAPAAGTPPEDGLATGEIRV
;
A
#
# COMPACT_ATOMS: atom_id res chain seq x y z
N SER A 1 -14.27 -25.47 -1.10
CA SER A 1 -13.97 -24.09 -1.50
C SER A 1 -12.46 -23.92 -1.63
N ILE A 2 -12.00 -23.35 -2.73
CA ILE A 2 -10.61 -23.00 -2.94
C ILE A 2 -10.25 -21.87 -1.97
N MET A 3 -9.28 -22.09 -1.10
CA MET A 3 -8.84 -21.10 -0.13
C MET A 3 -8.03 -19.98 -0.83
N ARG A 4 -8.50 -18.74 -0.74
CA ARG A 4 -7.83 -17.59 -1.32
C ARG A 4 -7.00 -16.85 -0.30
N LEU A 5 -5.71 -16.78 -0.57
CA LEU A 5 -4.75 -16.01 0.21
C LEU A 5 -4.60 -14.61 -0.40
N ALA A 6 -4.71 -13.59 0.43
CA ALA A 6 -4.51 -12.20 0.03
C ALA A 6 -3.25 -11.60 0.66
N LEU A 7 -2.64 -10.68 -0.07
CA LEU A 7 -1.53 -9.85 0.37
C LEU A 7 -1.98 -8.40 0.41
N VAL A 8 -1.83 -7.74 1.54
CA VAL A 8 -2.13 -6.32 1.71
C VAL A 8 -0.87 -5.57 2.10
N LEU A 9 -0.48 -4.62 1.28
CA LEU A 9 0.72 -3.80 1.46
C LEU A 9 0.32 -2.38 1.83
N MET A 10 0.61 -2.00 3.08
CA MET A 10 0.24 -0.69 3.61
C MET A 10 1.17 0.40 3.08
N GLY A 11 0.71 1.66 3.14
CA GLY A 11 1.52 2.80 2.77
C GLY A 11 2.63 3.11 3.78
N GLY A 12 3.58 3.92 3.36
CA GLY A 12 4.69 4.32 4.22
C GLY A 12 5.83 5.07 3.53
N GLY A 13 5.65 5.52 2.29
CA GLY A 13 6.72 6.20 1.56
C GLY A 13 8.01 5.35 1.52
N ALA A 14 9.14 5.94 1.88
CA ALA A 14 10.44 5.26 1.93
C ALA A 14 10.46 4.06 2.90
N ARG A 15 9.63 4.05 3.93
CA ARG A 15 9.49 2.92 4.86
C ARG A 15 9.01 1.64 4.16
N ALA A 16 8.38 1.74 3.00
CA ALA A 16 7.89 0.57 2.24
C ALA A 16 9.02 -0.33 1.71
N ALA A 17 10.27 0.09 1.79
CA ALA A 17 11.43 -0.78 1.58
C ALA A 17 11.44 -1.98 2.55
N TYR A 18 10.92 -1.82 3.75
CA TYR A 18 10.70 -2.89 4.72
C TYR A 18 9.88 -4.05 4.11
N GLN A 19 8.81 -3.70 3.38
CA GLN A 19 7.94 -4.69 2.75
C GLN A 19 8.68 -5.56 1.73
N VAL A 20 9.67 -4.99 1.05
CA VAL A 20 10.48 -5.74 0.06
C VAL A 20 11.29 -6.84 0.74
N GLY A 21 11.83 -6.57 1.93
CA GLY A 21 12.50 -7.57 2.76
C GLY A 21 11.55 -8.69 3.20
N VAL A 22 10.34 -8.33 3.65
CA VAL A 22 9.31 -9.31 4.00
C VAL A 22 8.93 -10.16 2.79
N LEU A 23 8.72 -9.55 1.62
CA LEU A 23 8.39 -10.26 0.38
C LEU A 23 9.50 -11.20 -0.05
N LYS A 24 10.77 -10.84 0.15
CA LYS A 24 11.90 -11.74 -0.07
C LYS A 24 11.81 -12.98 0.80
N ALA A 25 11.54 -12.82 2.09
CA ALA A 25 11.32 -13.93 3.02
C ALA A 25 10.13 -14.81 2.59
N LEU A 26 9.02 -14.19 2.19
CA LEU A 26 7.82 -14.88 1.71
C LEU A 26 8.10 -15.74 0.47
N ALA A 27 8.87 -15.23 -0.49
CA ALA A 27 9.23 -15.96 -1.69
C ALA A 27 10.10 -17.18 -1.38
N GLU A 28 11.05 -17.04 -0.46
CA GLU A 28 11.89 -18.16 0.00
C GLU A 28 11.07 -19.21 0.75
N ILE A 29 10.19 -18.79 1.67
CA ILE A 29 9.30 -19.68 2.42
C ILE A 29 8.36 -20.43 1.46
N ALA A 30 7.82 -19.75 0.44
CA ALA A 30 6.97 -20.39 -0.56
C ALA A 30 7.70 -21.50 -1.33
N ARG A 31 8.96 -21.27 -1.70
CA ARG A 31 9.78 -22.29 -2.36
C ARG A 31 10.21 -23.43 -1.44
N GLU A 32 10.43 -23.14 -0.16
CA GLU A 32 10.70 -24.18 0.84
C GLU A 32 9.47 -25.08 1.06
N ALA A 33 8.27 -24.48 1.08
CA ALA A 33 7.01 -25.21 1.27
C ALA A 33 6.64 -26.05 0.02
N ASP A 34 6.88 -25.53 -1.17
CA ASP A 34 6.63 -26.20 -2.44
C ASP A 34 7.70 -25.81 -3.47
N PRO A 35 8.76 -26.62 -3.64
CA PRO A 35 9.84 -26.35 -4.59
C PRO A 35 9.40 -26.32 -6.06
N GLN A 36 8.24 -26.87 -6.40
CA GLN A 36 7.70 -26.87 -7.75
C GLN A 36 6.87 -25.61 -8.05
N ARG A 37 6.45 -24.90 -7.01
CA ARG A 37 5.69 -23.66 -7.16
C ARG A 37 6.62 -22.50 -7.49
N HIS A 38 6.41 -21.90 -8.64
CA HIS A 38 7.05 -20.63 -9.03
C HIS A 38 6.09 -19.46 -8.93
N THR A 39 4.78 -19.72 -9.01
CA THR A 39 3.73 -18.72 -9.04
C THR A 39 3.52 -18.05 -7.69
N LEU A 40 3.00 -16.82 -7.73
CA LEU A 40 2.59 -16.06 -6.55
C LEU A 40 1.50 -16.83 -5.78
N PRO A 41 1.68 -17.11 -4.48
CA PRO A 41 0.66 -17.81 -3.69
C PRO A 41 -0.53 -16.94 -3.30
N PHE A 42 -0.44 -15.63 -3.55
CA PHE A 42 -1.48 -14.66 -3.23
C PHE A 42 -2.36 -14.39 -4.44
N ALA A 43 -3.60 -14.87 -4.39
CA ALA A 43 -4.58 -14.64 -5.46
C ALA A 43 -5.07 -13.18 -5.52
N ILE A 44 -5.03 -12.49 -4.39
CA ILE A 44 -5.50 -11.11 -4.24
C ILE A 44 -4.35 -10.28 -3.69
N VAL A 45 -4.07 -9.16 -4.36
CA VAL A 45 -3.03 -8.22 -3.93
C VAL A 45 -3.64 -6.84 -3.83
N CYS A 46 -3.47 -6.21 -2.67
CA CYS A 46 -3.98 -4.86 -2.40
C CYS A 46 -2.84 -3.97 -1.89
N GLY A 47 -2.88 -2.71 -2.24
CA GLY A 47 -1.88 -1.76 -1.75
C GLY A 47 -2.38 -0.33 -1.69
N SER A 48 -1.70 0.47 -0.90
CA SER A 48 -1.89 1.92 -0.81
C SER A 48 -0.54 2.62 -0.73
N SER A 49 -0.43 3.82 -1.31
CA SER A 49 0.80 4.62 -1.34
C SER A 49 1.98 3.84 -1.95
N ALA A 50 3.15 3.86 -1.33
CA ALA A 50 4.29 3.06 -1.77
C ALA A 50 4.01 1.55 -1.75
N GLY A 51 3.12 1.09 -0.87
CA GLY A 51 2.62 -0.28 -0.88
C GLY A 51 1.85 -0.64 -2.15
N ALA A 52 1.19 0.33 -2.79
CA ALA A 52 0.54 0.13 -4.09
C ALA A 52 1.57 -0.10 -5.22
N ILE A 53 2.73 0.54 -5.14
CA ILE A 53 3.84 0.31 -6.09
C ILE A 53 4.37 -1.11 -5.94
N ASN A 54 4.64 -1.54 -4.71
CA ASN A 54 5.08 -2.90 -4.42
C ASN A 54 4.03 -3.93 -4.85
N ALA A 55 2.75 -3.69 -4.54
CA ALA A 55 1.64 -4.55 -4.92
C ALA A 55 1.53 -4.73 -6.44
N THR A 56 1.61 -3.64 -7.19
CA THR A 56 1.55 -3.66 -8.66
C THR A 56 2.74 -4.42 -9.25
N SER A 57 3.94 -4.21 -8.74
CA SER A 57 5.13 -4.92 -9.20
C SER A 57 5.02 -6.43 -8.95
N ILE A 58 4.63 -6.84 -7.76
CA ILE A 58 4.46 -8.27 -7.43
C ILE A 58 3.33 -8.90 -8.25
N ALA A 59 2.19 -8.24 -8.37
CA ALA A 59 1.05 -8.73 -9.14
C ALA A 59 1.39 -8.92 -10.62
N SER A 60 2.18 -8.02 -11.20
CA SER A 60 2.63 -8.13 -12.59
C SER A 60 3.59 -9.31 -12.86
N HIS A 61 4.13 -9.93 -11.81
CA HIS A 61 5.00 -11.10 -11.85
C HIS A 61 4.39 -12.29 -11.10
N ALA A 62 3.06 -12.44 -11.15
CA ALA A 62 2.37 -13.55 -10.50
C ALA A 62 2.75 -14.93 -11.08
N ASP A 63 3.33 -14.97 -12.28
CA ASP A 63 3.89 -16.17 -12.92
C ASP A 63 5.23 -16.63 -12.30
N ASP A 64 6.02 -15.69 -11.74
CA ASP A 64 7.27 -16.00 -11.05
C ASP A 64 7.50 -15.06 -9.87
N PHE A 65 7.09 -15.51 -8.68
CA PHE A 65 7.18 -14.72 -7.45
C PHE A 65 8.61 -14.33 -7.09
N SER A 66 9.56 -15.25 -7.24
CA SER A 66 10.98 -14.98 -6.96
C SER A 66 11.55 -13.95 -7.91
N HIS A 67 11.16 -13.99 -9.18
CA HIS A 67 11.53 -12.95 -10.15
C HIS A 67 10.92 -11.60 -9.79
N GLY A 68 9.64 -11.57 -9.43
CA GLY A 68 8.96 -10.34 -8.98
C GLY A 68 9.67 -9.68 -7.79
N VAL A 69 10.10 -10.47 -6.82
CA VAL A 69 10.88 -9.98 -5.68
C VAL A 69 12.24 -9.43 -6.11
N ARG A 70 12.96 -10.12 -7.02
CA ARG A 70 14.23 -9.58 -7.56
C ARG A 70 14.03 -8.24 -8.23
N ARG A 71 12.97 -8.09 -9.03
CA ARG A 71 12.64 -6.80 -9.68
C ARG A 71 12.37 -5.70 -8.66
N LEU A 72 11.70 -6.02 -7.55
CA LEU A 72 11.51 -5.05 -6.45
C LEU A 72 12.82 -4.67 -5.75
N LEU A 73 13.71 -5.63 -5.52
CA LEU A 73 15.03 -5.33 -4.97
C LEU A 73 15.84 -4.43 -5.90
N GLU A 74 15.86 -4.72 -7.21
CA GLU A 74 16.50 -3.89 -8.22
C GLU A 74 15.91 -2.47 -8.31
N PHE A 75 14.61 -2.32 -8.00
CA PHE A 75 13.94 -1.02 -7.94
C PHE A 75 14.32 -0.24 -6.66
N TRP A 76 14.29 -0.89 -5.50
CA TRP A 76 14.45 -0.22 -4.21
C TRP A 76 15.90 0.00 -3.78
N GLU A 77 16.80 -0.95 -4.03
CA GLU A 77 18.20 -0.85 -3.58
C GLU A 77 18.94 0.38 -4.12
N PRO A 78 18.86 0.74 -5.41
CA PRO A 78 19.49 1.94 -5.94
C PRO A 78 18.65 3.21 -5.77
N LEU A 79 17.45 3.11 -5.18
CA LEU A 79 16.52 4.24 -5.12
C LEU A 79 17.07 5.36 -4.23
N ARG A 80 17.10 6.56 -4.80
CA ARG A 80 17.52 7.77 -4.11
C ARG A 80 16.43 8.84 -4.20
N ALA A 81 16.54 9.84 -3.36
CA ALA A 81 15.56 10.92 -3.27
C ALA A 81 15.31 11.62 -4.63
N ASP A 82 16.36 11.83 -5.44
CA ASP A 82 16.27 12.47 -6.77
C ASP A 82 15.50 11.63 -7.81
N TYR A 83 15.32 10.33 -7.59
CA TYR A 83 14.45 9.48 -8.41
C TYR A 83 12.96 9.61 -8.07
N VAL A 84 12.65 10.14 -6.91
CA VAL A 84 11.27 10.26 -6.41
C VAL A 84 10.77 11.70 -6.51
N TYR A 85 11.57 12.67 -6.07
CA TYR A 85 11.22 14.08 -6.10
C TYR A 85 12.44 14.95 -6.44
N ARG A 86 12.18 16.15 -6.92
CA ARG A 86 13.26 17.10 -7.22
C ARG A 86 13.94 17.55 -5.94
N THR A 87 15.28 17.41 -5.92
CA THR A 87 16.14 17.74 -4.77
C THR A 87 17.03 18.96 -5.02
N ASP A 88 17.01 19.52 -6.23
CA ASP A 88 17.75 20.73 -6.56
C ASP A 88 17.19 21.94 -5.81
N TRP A 89 18.07 22.80 -5.32
CA TRP A 89 17.68 23.95 -4.50
C TRP A 89 16.75 24.93 -5.23
N LEU A 90 16.91 25.09 -6.54
CA LEU A 90 16.01 25.93 -7.34
C LEU A 90 14.60 25.34 -7.41
N GLY A 91 14.49 24.03 -7.58
CA GLY A 91 13.20 23.33 -7.59
C GLY A 91 12.49 23.41 -6.24
N ILE A 92 13.21 23.19 -5.15
CA ILE A 92 12.69 23.28 -3.79
C ILE A 92 12.32 24.72 -3.44
N ALA A 93 13.17 25.70 -3.75
CA ALA A 93 12.88 27.11 -3.50
C ALA A 93 11.66 27.59 -4.32
N ALA A 94 11.58 27.21 -5.60
CA ALA A 94 10.46 27.55 -6.47
C ALA A 94 9.14 26.88 -6.00
N ALA A 95 9.18 25.65 -5.55
CA ALA A 95 8.04 24.96 -4.99
C ALA A 95 7.61 25.60 -3.65
N GLY A 96 8.57 25.88 -2.76
CA GLY A 96 8.31 26.53 -1.47
C GLY A 96 7.77 27.94 -1.60
N THR A 97 8.32 28.75 -2.50
CA THR A 97 7.81 30.12 -2.75
C THR A 97 6.43 30.12 -3.39
N ARG A 98 6.17 29.21 -4.35
CA ARG A 98 4.82 29.03 -4.91
C ARG A 98 3.82 28.60 -3.84
N TRP A 99 4.21 27.65 -3.00
CA TRP A 99 3.37 27.17 -1.92
C TRP A 99 3.02 28.29 -0.93
N LEU A 100 4.02 29.04 -0.47
CA LEU A 100 3.84 30.17 0.44
C LEU A 100 3.00 31.30 -0.20
N ALA A 101 3.31 31.66 -1.45
CA ALA A 101 2.55 32.67 -2.19
C ALA A 101 1.09 32.27 -2.39
N THR A 102 0.82 30.99 -2.64
CA THR A 102 -0.54 30.52 -2.84
C THR A 102 -1.29 30.41 -1.51
N MET A 103 -0.62 30.07 -0.41
CA MET A 103 -1.22 30.11 0.93
C MET A 103 -1.57 31.53 1.38
N THR A 104 -0.74 32.52 1.01
CA THR A 104 -0.97 33.93 1.37
C THR A 104 -1.91 34.67 0.41
N PHE A 105 -1.85 34.38 -0.87
CA PHE A 105 -2.55 35.12 -1.93
C PHE A 105 -3.49 34.26 -2.79
N GLY A 106 -3.63 32.97 -2.48
CA GLY A 106 -4.36 32.00 -3.30
C GLY A 106 -5.83 32.38 -3.54
N TRP A 107 -6.44 33.09 -2.61
CA TRP A 107 -7.79 33.62 -2.72
C TRP A 107 -7.91 34.67 -3.87
N ALA A 108 -6.85 35.42 -4.13
CA ALA A 108 -6.81 36.43 -5.20
C ALA A 108 -6.45 35.85 -6.57
N ALA A 109 -5.65 34.77 -6.59
CA ALA A 109 -5.09 34.21 -7.82
C ALA A 109 -5.87 33.04 -8.42
N ARG A 110 -6.90 32.51 -7.77
CA ARG A 110 -7.65 31.29 -8.14
C ARG A 110 -6.76 30.09 -8.50
N ARG A 111 -5.55 30.05 -7.95
CA ARG A 111 -4.57 28.99 -8.19
C ARG A 111 -4.40 28.17 -6.91
N SER A 112 -4.62 26.87 -7.01
CA SER A 112 -4.39 25.96 -5.89
C SER A 112 -2.90 25.65 -5.72
N PRO A 113 -2.37 25.56 -4.49
CA PRO A 113 -1.01 25.09 -4.25
C PRO A 113 -0.87 23.67 -4.74
N ARG A 114 0.18 23.40 -5.53
CA ARG A 114 0.38 22.08 -6.15
C ARG A 114 1.10 21.08 -5.26
N GLY A 115 1.67 21.48 -4.14
CA GLY A 115 2.50 20.66 -3.27
C GLY A 115 3.88 21.29 -3.06
N LEU A 116 4.53 20.86 -1.97
CA LEU A 116 5.84 21.36 -1.57
C LEU A 116 6.97 20.81 -2.44
N LEU A 117 6.86 19.55 -2.87
CA LEU A 117 7.85 18.84 -3.68
C LEU A 117 7.27 18.46 -5.05
N ASP A 118 8.13 18.51 -6.08
CA ASP A 118 7.82 18.02 -7.41
C ASP A 118 8.17 16.55 -7.51
N ASN A 119 7.18 15.70 -7.75
CA ASN A 119 7.32 14.24 -7.88
C ASN A 119 7.31 13.74 -9.34
N THR A 120 7.59 14.61 -10.31
CA THR A 120 7.72 14.23 -11.72
C THR A 120 8.75 13.10 -11.94
N PRO A 121 9.90 13.06 -11.23
CA PRO A 121 10.83 11.94 -11.32
C PRO A 121 10.18 10.58 -11.00
N LEU A 122 9.32 10.51 -9.97
CA LEU A 122 8.58 9.30 -9.63
C LEU A 122 7.67 8.85 -10.77
N ALA A 123 6.97 9.79 -11.41
CA ALA A 123 6.09 9.47 -12.55
C ALA A 123 6.87 8.78 -13.68
N HIS A 124 8.04 9.32 -14.04
CA HIS A 124 8.91 8.72 -15.06
C HIS A 124 9.45 7.36 -14.64
N LEU A 125 9.83 7.22 -13.36
CA LEU A 125 10.31 5.96 -12.81
C LEU A 125 9.25 4.86 -12.90
N LEU A 126 8.02 5.16 -12.49
CA LEU A 126 6.90 4.20 -12.53
C LEU A 126 6.55 3.78 -13.95
N GLN A 127 6.53 4.71 -14.90
CA GLN A 127 6.28 4.40 -16.31
C GLN A 127 7.36 3.51 -16.92
N ARG A 128 8.61 3.66 -16.50
CA ARG A 128 9.75 2.90 -17.01
C ARG A 128 9.86 1.52 -16.40
N GLU A 129 9.66 1.40 -15.08
CA GLU A 129 9.97 0.18 -14.33
C GLU A 129 8.77 -0.78 -14.19
N LEU A 130 7.53 -0.29 -14.30
CA LEU A 130 6.34 -1.11 -14.11
C LEU A 130 5.68 -1.50 -15.44
N SER A 131 5.32 -2.77 -15.55
CA SER A 131 4.68 -3.36 -16.73
C SER A 131 3.20 -3.59 -16.48
N PHE A 132 2.38 -2.56 -16.63
CA PHE A 132 0.94 -2.63 -16.37
C PHE A 132 0.20 -3.63 -17.25
N HIS A 133 0.65 -3.84 -18.50
CA HIS A 133 0.06 -4.83 -19.42
C HIS A 133 0.19 -6.27 -18.91
N ARG A 134 1.20 -6.56 -18.09
CA ARG A 134 1.36 -7.90 -17.49
C ARG A 134 0.28 -8.22 -16.45
N ILE A 135 -0.34 -7.20 -15.84
CA ILE A 135 -1.43 -7.42 -14.88
C ILE A 135 -2.60 -8.10 -15.59
N GLU A 136 -3.01 -7.59 -16.75
CA GLU A 136 -4.06 -8.21 -17.56
C GLU A 136 -3.70 -9.66 -17.93
N GLN A 137 -2.47 -9.90 -18.38
CA GLN A 137 -1.99 -11.24 -18.69
C GLN A 137 -2.05 -12.20 -17.49
N MET A 138 -1.69 -11.71 -16.28
CA MET A 138 -1.76 -12.53 -15.06
C MET A 138 -3.20 -12.83 -14.65
N LEU A 139 -4.11 -11.89 -14.86
CA LEU A 139 -5.54 -12.09 -14.63
C LEU A 139 -6.16 -13.07 -15.63
N GLU A 140 -5.85 -12.94 -16.91
CA GLU A 140 -6.30 -13.86 -17.96
C GLU A 140 -5.78 -15.28 -17.74
N ALA A 141 -4.52 -15.42 -17.37
CA ALA A 141 -3.90 -16.71 -17.02
C ALA A 141 -4.42 -17.28 -15.67
N ARG A 142 -5.26 -16.57 -14.96
CA ARG A 142 -5.78 -16.91 -13.63
C ARG A 142 -4.70 -17.12 -12.56
N LEU A 143 -3.53 -16.55 -12.77
CA LEU A 143 -2.44 -16.51 -11.80
C LEU A 143 -2.67 -15.42 -10.73
N LEU A 144 -3.51 -14.46 -11.04
CA LEU A 144 -3.97 -13.39 -10.18
C LEU A 144 -5.50 -13.33 -10.25
N HIS A 145 -6.17 -13.14 -9.13
CA HIS A 145 -7.62 -12.96 -9.08
C HIS A 145 -8.00 -11.49 -9.08
N ALA A 146 -7.31 -10.67 -8.29
CA ALA A 146 -7.52 -9.23 -8.25
C ALA A 146 -6.27 -8.46 -7.79
N LEU A 147 -6.11 -7.26 -8.35
CA LEU A 147 -5.19 -6.23 -7.86
C LEU A 147 -6.00 -4.98 -7.55
N ALA A 148 -5.81 -4.42 -6.37
CA ALA A 148 -6.52 -3.23 -5.92
C ALA A 148 -5.59 -2.19 -5.32
N ILE A 149 -5.82 -0.93 -5.67
CA ILE A 149 -5.07 0.24 -5.21
C ILE A 149 -6.04 1.25 -4.62
N THR A 150 -5.79 1.71 -3.41
CA THR A 150 -6.65 2.68 -2.73
C THR A 150 -6.06 4.08 -2.80
N ALA A 151 -6.89 5.05 -3.16
CA ALA A 151 -6.59 6.48 -3.13
C ALA A 151 -7.73 7.25 -2.46
N LEU A 152 -7.43 8.45 -1.94
CA LEU A 152 -8.41 9.35 -1.35
C LEU A 152 -8.80 10.44 -2.34
N SER A 153 -10.08 10.54 -2.69
CA SER A 153 -10.59 11.68 -3.45
C SER A 153 -10.75 12.90 -2.55
N TYR A 154 -10.02 13.96 -2.85
CA TYR A 154 -10.25 15.26 -2.19
C TYR A 154 -11.54 15.93 -2.66
N SER A 155 -12.01 15.58 -3.86
CA SER A 155 -13.24 16.15 -4.43
C SER A 155 -14.50 15.62 -3.73
N SER A 156 -14.52 14.32 -3.40
CA SER A 156 -15.68 13.68 -2.76
C SER A 156 -15.46 13.31 -1.28
N GLY A 157 -14.24 13.36 -0.79
CA GLY A 157 -13.87 12.89 0.56
C GLY A 157 -13.92 11.38 0.75
N ARG A 158 -14.06 10.62 -0.34
CA ARG A 158 -14.22 9.15 -0.32
C ARG A 158 -12.92 8.45 -0.62
N HIS A 159 -12.70 7.27 -0.02
CA HIS A 159 -11.70 6.33 -0.47
C HIS A 159 -12.22 5.57 -1.69
N LEU A 160 -11.44 5.62 -2.78
CA LEU A 160 -11.69 4.84 -3.97
C LEU A 160 -10.69 3.70 -4.06
N THR A 161 -11.22 2.50 -4.26
CA THR A 161 -10.43 1.31 -4.59
C THR A 161 -10.49 1.11 -6.10
N PHE A 162 -9.39 1.43 -6.77
CA PHE A 162 -9.20 1.13 -8.19
C PHE A 162 -8.73 -0.30 -8.33
N TYR A 163 -9.40 -1.12 -9.15
CA TYR A 163 -9.05 -2.52 -9.25
C TYR A 163 -9.15 -3.08 -10.67
N GLN A 164 -8.39 -4.14 -10.90
CA GLN A 164 -8.55 -5.08 -12.00
C GLN A 164 -8.78 -6.47 -11.42
N ALA A 165 -9.63 -7.28 -12.05
CA ALA A 165 -9.98 -8.60 -11.57
C ALA A 165 -10.20 -9.57 -12.74
N ALA A 166 -9.88 -10.87 -12.50
CA ALA A 166 -10.03 -11.94 -13.49
C ALA A 166 -11.49 -12.26 -13.82
N GLN A 167 -12.40 -11.93 -12.90
CA GLN A 167 -13.84 -12.14 -13.07
C GLN A 167 -14.62 -10.89 -12.63
N PRO A 168 -15.80 -10.65 -13.20
CA PRO A 168 -16.65 -9.57 -12.74
C PRO A 168 -16.93 -9.72 -11.24
N ILE A 169 -16.68 -8.66 -10.49
CA ILE A 169 -16.96 -8.58 -9.06
C ILE A 169 -18.06 -7.55 -8.89
N GLN A 170 -19.03 -7.85 -8.03
CA GLN A 170 -20.05 -6.89 -7.69
C GLN A 170 -19.39 -5.69 -7.02
N ALA A 171 -19.39 -4.55 -7.72
CA ALA A 171 -18.84 -3.32 -7.18
C ALA A 171 -19.54 -2.97 -5.87
N TRP A 172 -18.75 -2.76 -4.82
CA TRP A 172 -19.31 -2.32 -3.54
C TRP A 172 -19.32 -0.81 -3.42
N ARG A 173 -20.36 -0.32 -2.80
CA ARG A 173 -20.50 1.09 -2.44
C ARG A 173 -20.91 1.18 -0.97
N ARG A 174 -20.05 1.74 -0.15
CA ARG A 174 -20.30 2.04 1.26
C ARG A 174 -20.26 3.55 1.45
N ALA A 175 -20.71 4.04 2.61
CA ALA A 175 -20.89 5.48 2.87
C ALA A 175 -19.67 6.35 2.49
N GLN A 176 -18.45 5.85 2.71
CA GLN A 176 -17.20 6.59 2.43
C GLN A 176 -16.20 5.80 1.57
N ARG A 177 -16.61 4.68 0.97
CA ARG A 177 -15.74 3.80 0.20
C ARG A 177 -16.44 3.30 -1.04
N THR A 178 -15.77 3.35 -2.17
CA THR A 178 -16.30 2.90 -3.46
C THR A 178 -15.21 2.14 -4.22
N ALA A 179 -15.59 1.06 -4.90
CA ALA A 179 -14.70 0.35 -5.80
C ALA A 179 -14.98 0.73 -7.25
N ARG A 180 -13.92 0.84 -8.05
CA ARG A 180 -13.97 1.15 -9.48
C ARG A 180 -13.10 0.18 -10.27
N LEU A 181 -13.70 -0.50 -11.22
CA LEU A 181 -12.98 -1.26 -12.23
C LEU A 181 -12.31 -0.29 -13.20
N VAL A 182 -11.00 -0.38 -13.36
CA VAL A 182 -10.21 0.50 -14.24
C VAL A 182 -9.05 -0.29 -14.86
N ASP A 183 -8.48 0.25 -15.93
CA ASP A 183 -7.16 -0.18 -16.38
C ASP A 183 -6.11 0.58 -15.56
N LEU A 184 -5.45 -0.13 -14.65
CA LEU A 184 -4.46 0.46 -13.75
C LEU A 184 -3.27 1.02 -14.52
N SER A 185 -2.83 2.20 -14.11
CA SER A 185 -1.73 2.93 -14.73
C SER A 185 -0.87 3.65 -13.70
N ALA A 186 0.23 4.23 -14.14
CA ALA A 186 1.09 5.04 -13.29
C ALA A 186 0.33 6.19 -12.60
N SER A 187 -0.69 6.75 -13.25
CA SER A 187 -1.52 7.83 -12.67
C SER A 187 -2.26 7.39 -11.41
N HIS A 188 -2.76 6.15 -11.37
CA HIS A 188 -3.42 5.60 -10.18
C HIS A 188 -2.42 5.41 -9.03
N LEU A 189 -1.19 4.96 -9.32
CA LEU A 189 -0.13 4.83 -8.33
C LEU A 189 0.32 6.18 -7.79
N LEU A 190 0.48 7.17 -8.66
CA LEU A 190 0.79 8.55 -8.25
C LEU A 190 -0.32 9.13 -7.37
N ALA A 191 -1.58 8.90 -7.75
CA ALA A 191 -2.73 9.31 -6.95
C ALA A 191 -2.69 8.70 -5.55
N SER A 192 -2.45 7.39 -5.45
CA SER A 192 -2.34 6.66 -4.18
C SER A 192 -1.14 7.10 -3.34
N SER A 193 -0.09 7.63 -3.96
CA SER A 193 1.18 8.00 -3.32
C SER A 193 1.34 9.51 -3.11
N ALA A 194 0.33 10.31 -3.42
CA ALA A 194 0.40 11.76 -3.29
C ALA A 194 0.19 12.20 -1.83
N ILE A 195 1.28 12.21 -1.06
CA ILE A 195 1.29 12.64 0.34
C ILE A 195 0.75 14.08 0.43
N PRO A 196 -0.23 14.36 1.30
CA PRO A 196 -0.83 15.69 1.43
C PRO A 196 0.21 16.76 1.74
N PHE A 197 0.05 17.92 1.11
CA PHE A 197 0.94 19.07 1.19
C PHE A 197 2.35 18.84 0.60
N VAL A 198 2.86 17.61 0.65
CA VAL A 198 4.21 17.24 0.15
C VAL A 198 4.20 17.10 -1.37
N PHE A 199 3.33 16.24 -1.88
CA PHE A 199 3.19 16.00 -3.32
C PHE A 199 1.88 16.58 -3.86
N PRO A 200 1.85 16.96 -5.17
CA PRO A 200 0.63 17.48 -5.78
C PRO A 200 -0.48 16.44 -5.85
N ALA A 201 -1.72 16.87 -5.65
CA ALA A 201 -2.89 16.04 -5.91
C ALA A 201 -2.95 15.63 -7.39
N VAL A 202 -3.37 14.41 -7.67
CA VAL A 202 -3.39 13.83 -9.01
C VAL A 202 -4.81 13.89 -9.58
N PRO A 203 -5.02 14.52 -10.75
CA PRO A 203 -6.31 14.49 -11.42
C PRO A 203 -6.54 13.14 -12.11
N LEU A 204 -7.70 12.53 -11.87
CA LEU A 204 -8.18 11.37 -12.60
C LEU A 204 -9.58 11.67 -13.13
N VAL A 205 -9.90 11.14 -14.31
CA VAL A 205 -11.22 11.27 -14.92
C VAL A 205 -12.08 10.08 -14.50
N LEU A 206 -13.17 10.36 -13.80
CA LEU A 206 -14.16 9.37 -13.38
C LEU A 206 -15.54 9.81 -13.87
N ASP A 207 -16.22 8.94 -14.62
CA ASP A 207 -17.57 9.24 -15.17
C ASP A 207 -17.64 10.58 -15.90
N GLY A 208 -16.57 10.93 -16.65
CA GLY A 208 -16.46 12.19 -17.38
C GLY A 208 -16.18 13.44 -16.53
N GLN A 209 -15.97 13.28 -15.23
CA GLN A 209 -15.63 14.34 -14.30
C GLN A 209 -14.18 14.20 -13.82
N ILE A 210 -13.49 15.32 -13.63
CA ILE A 210 -12.16 15.34 -13.05
C ILE A 210 -12.29 15.36 -11.53
N GLU A 211 -11.72 14.36 -10.86
CA GLU A 211 -11.53 14.34 -9.42
C GLU A 211 -10.05 14.38 -9.08
N TYR A 212 -9.70 15.02 -7.96
CA TYR A 212 -8.33 15.13 -7.49
C TYR A 212 -8.09 14.19 -6.34
N PHE A 213 -6.99 13.44 -6.43
CA PHE A 213 -6.66 12.37 -5.51
C PHE A 213 -5.37 12.62 -4.74
N GLY A 214 -5.34 12.08 -3.52
CA GLY A 214 -4.18 12.00 -2.66
C GLY A 214 -3.99 10.61 -2.05
N ASP A 215 -3.00 10.52 -1.18
CA ASP A 215 -2.53 9.27 -0.58
C ASP A 215 -3.68 8.46 0.04
N GLY A 216 -3.77 7.21 -0.37
CA GLY A 216 -4.81 6.29 0.07
C GLY A 216 -4.69 5.84 1.53
N SER A 217 -3.54 6.08 2.16
CA SER A 217 -3.32 5.77 3.58
C SER A 217 -3.99 6.78 4.52
N ILE A 218 -4.39 7.95 4.00
CA ILE A 218 -5.00 9.00 4.80
C ILE A 218 -6.34 8.53 5.33
N ARG A 219 -6.49 8.49 6.66
CA ARG A 219 -7.75 8.14 7.32
C ARG A 219 -8.36 6.83 6.81
N GLN A 220 -7.53 5.88 6.41
CA GLN A 220 -7.98 4.57 5.93
C GLN A 220 -8.50 3.74 7.12
N ILE A 221 -9.82 3.75 7.32
CA ILE A 221 -10.49 3.11 8.47
C ILE A 221 -10.50 1.57 8.34
N ALA A 222 -10.49 1.05 7.13
CA ALA A 222 -10.63 -0.39 6.87
C ALA A 222 -9.71 -0.84 5.72
N PRO A 223 -8.39 -0.88 5.95
CA PRO A 223 -7.40 -1.24 4.92
C PRO A 223 -7.55 -2.67 4.40
N LEU A 224 -8.11 -3.59 5.18
CA LEU A 224 -8.31 -4.99 4.80
C LEU A 224 -9.61 -5.23 4.04
N SER A 225 -10.52 -4.26 4.05
CA SER A 225 -11.84 -4.37 3.41
C SER A 225 -11.79 -4.76 1.93
N PRO A 226 -10.92 -4.18 1.07
CA PRO A 226 -10.83 -4.61 -0.32
C PRO A 226 -10.53 -6.11 -0.47
N ALA A 227 -9.54 -6.63 0.25
CA ALA A 227 -9.18 -8.05 0.21
C ALA A 227 -10.36 -8.95 0.59
N ILE A 228 -11.12 -8.57 1.61
CA ILE A 228 -12.32 -9.30 2.05
C ILE A 228 -13.39 -9.29 0.96
N HIS A 229 -13.64 -8.16 0.32
CA HIS A 229 -14.61 -8.04 -0.77
C HIS A 229 -14.23 -8.86 -2.01
N PHE A 230 -12.93 -9.00 -2.30
CA PHE A 230 -12.44 -9.88 -3.38
C PHE A 230 -12.47 -11.37 -3.02
N GLY A 231 -12.81 -11.71 -1.81
CA GLY A 231 -13.01 -13.08 -1.42
C GLY A 231 -11.82 -13.74 -0.72
N ALA A 232 -10.96 -12.97 -0.04
CA ALA A 232 -9.86 -13.52 0.74
C ALA A 232 -10.37 -14.34 1.94
N ASP A 233 -9.84 -15.53 2.14
CA ASP A 233 -10.10 -16.36 3.34
C ASP A 233 -9.01 -16.12 4.38
N ARG A 234 -7.80 -15.82 3.92
CA ARG A 234 -6.66 -15.45 4.76
C ARG A 234 -5.95 -14.23 4.18
N ILE A 235 -5.51 -13.35 5.05
CA ILE A 235 -4.85 -12.10 4.69
C ILE A 235 -3.50 -12.02 5.39
N VAL A 236 -2.43 -11.89 4.60
CA VAL A 236 -1.13 -11.44 5.09
C VAL A 236 -1.05 -9.95 4.85
N VAL A 237 -0.94 -9.17 5.92
CA VAL A 237 -0.80 -7.73 5.81
C VAL A 237 0.59 -7.30 6.28
N ILE A 238 1.27 -6.51 5.45
CA ILE A 238 2.59 -5.98 5.75
C ILE A 238 2.45 -4.48 5.98
N GLY A 239 2.66 -4.07 7.23
CA GLY A 239 2.72 -2.67 7.62
C GLY A 239 4.11 -2.08 7.39
N ALA A 240 4.18 -0.77 7.35
CA ALA A 240 5.44 -0.01 7.34
C ALA A 240 5.53 0.91 8.57
N ALA A 241 4.55 0.85 9.45
CA ALA A 241 4.49 1.58 10.70
C ALA A 241 4.56 0.62 11.89
N ASP A 242 5.18 1.07 12.96
CA ASP A 242 5.23 0.36 14.23
C ASP A 242 3.84 0.45 14.91
N PRO A 243 3.18 -0.67 15.21
CA PRO A 243 1.90 -0.66 15.93
C PRO A 243 2.04 -0.25 17.40
N ARG A 244 3.27 -0.18 17.91
CA ARG A 244 3.51 0.21 19.30
C ARG A 244 3.31 1.73 19.45
N PRO A 245 2.61 2.18 20.51
CA PRO A 245 2.45 3.61 20.74
C PRO A 245 3.83 4.27 20.86
N GLU A 246 3.96 5.47 20.30
CA GLU A 246 5.15 6.29 20.52
C GLU A 246 5.40 6.37 22.03
N ILE A 247 6.58 5.92 22.48
CA ILE A 247 6.96 6.16 23.86
C ILE A 247 7.07 7.66 23.99
N PRO A 248 6.25 8.33 24.84
CA PRO A 248 6.51 9.72 25.16
C PRO A 248 7.98 9.77 25.63
N ALA A 249 8.76 10.69 25.07
CA ALA A 249 10.17 10.83 25.42
C ALA A 249 10.30 10.76 26.93
N ALA A 250 10.82 9.64 27.46
CA ALA A 250 10.82 9.30 28.86
C ALA A 250 11.76 10.18 29.71
N ASN A 251 12.43 11.10 29.08
CA ASN A 251 13.30 12.06 29.76
C ASN A 251 12.73 13.44 29.53
N GLY A 252 12.19 14.03 30.57
CA GLY A 252 11.75 15.39 30.82
C GLY A 252 12.32 16.57 30.01
N ALA A 253 12.73 16.35 28.80
CA ALA A 253 13.07 17.36 27.83
C ALA A 253 11.76 17.95 27.32
N GLY A 254 11.22 18.84 28.14
CA GLY A 254 10.33 19.86 27.65
C GLY A 254 8.97 19.38 27.11
N ARG A 255 8.00 19.13 27.98
CA ARG A 255 6.68 19.66 27.69
C ARG A 255 6.93 21.11 27.27
N ALA A 256 6.73 21.39 25.98
CA ALA A 256 6.89 22.73 25.46
C ALA A 256 6.08 23.66 26.37
N ARG A 257 6.76 24.43 27.21
CA ARG A 257 6.15 25.45 28.05
C ARG A 257 5.85 26.66 27.15
N GLY A 258 4.90 26.48 26.22
CA GLY A 258 4.52 27.52 25.30
C GLY A 258 3.46 27.03 24.32
N TYR A 259 2.82 27.97 23.65
CA TYR A 259 1.86 27.68 22.58
C TYR A 259 2.60 26.96 21.41
N PRO A 260 2.05 25.85 20.90
CA PRO A 260 2.71 25.11 19.82
C PRO A 260 2.80 25.99 18.56
N THR A 261 3.93 25.91 17.88
CA THR A 261 4.10 26.61 16.60
C THR A 261 3.21 25.97 15.52
N LEU A 262 2.85 26.73 14.48
CA LEU A 262 2.12 26.20 13.32
C LEU A 262 2.88 25.03 12.67
N ALA A 263 4.22 25.08 12.68
CA ALA A 263 5.06 23.99 12.20
C ALA A 263 4.89 22.72 13.04
N GLN A 264 4.84 22.82 14.36
CA GLN A 264 4.59 21.68 15.25
C GLN A 264 3.19 21.09 15.05
N ILE A 265 2.18 21.95 14.89
CA ILE A 265 0.81 21.52 14.60
C ILE A 265 0.75 20.82 13.25
N GLY A 266 1.34 21.42 12.21
CA GLY A 266 1.39 20.84 10.87
C GLY A 266 2.12 19.50 10.84
N GLN A 267 3.21 19.37 11.57
CA GLN A 267 3.96 18.13 11.73
C GLN A 267 3.11 17.04 12.41
N GLN A 268 2.39 17.37 13.47
CA GLN A 268 1.50 16.42 14.15
C GLN A 268 0.35 15.97 13.23
N VAL A 269 -0.21 16.88 12.44
CA VAL A 269 -1.23 16.55 11.45
C VAL A 269 -0.68 15.61 10.39
N LEU A 270 0.51 15.91 9.84
CA LEU A 270 1.16 15.04 8.85
C LEU A 270 1.53 13.67 9.42
N ALA A 271 2.03 13.62 10.65
CA ALA A 271 2.31 12.35 11.34
C ALA A 271 1.03 11.52 11.51
N SER A 272 -0.10 12.16 11.83
CA SER A 272 -1.40 11.48 11.98
C SER A 272 -1.96 10.92 10.67
N VAL A 273 -1.54 11.44 9.53
CA VAL A 273 -1.93 10.92 8.20
C VAL A 273 -1.45 9.49 7.99
N PHE A 274 -0.29 9.16 8.55
CA PHE A 274 0.35 7.84 8.42
C PHE A 274 0.07 6.92 9.61
N LEU A 275 -0.82 7.30 10.52
CA LEU A 275 -1.24 6.42 11.61
C LEU A 275 -1.89 5.17 11.03
N ASP A 276 -1.32 4.04 11.40
CA ASP A 276 -1.77 2.73 10.95
C ASP A 276 -3.07 2.36 11.66
N SER A 277 -4.16 2.31 10.90
CA SER A 277 -5.47 1.86 11.39
C SER A 277 -5.62 0.33 11.37
N ILE A 278 -4.53 -0.38 11.06
CA ILE A 278 -4.58 -1.82 10.87
C ILE A 278 -4.95 -2.57 12.14
N GLY A 279 -4.46 -2.11 13.30
CA GLY A 279 -4.78 -2.72 14.58
C GLY A 279 -6.28 -2.75 14.84
N SER A 280 -6.95 -1.63 14.66
CA SER A 280 -8.41 -1.54 14.86
C SER A 280 -9.20 -2.35 13.82
N ASP A 281 -8.70 -2.46 12.59
CA ASP A 281 -9.34 -3.28 11.56
C ASP A 281 -9.18 -4.78 11.85
N ILE A 282 -8.03 -5.21 12.34
CA ILE A 282 -7.78 -6.58 12.80
C ILE A 282 -8.69 -6.92 13.99
N GLU A 283 -8.73 -6.07 15.01
CA GLU A 283 -9.61 -6.28 16.17
C GLU A 283 -11.08 -6.43 15.75
N ARG A 284 -11.53 -5.64 14.78
CA ARG A 284 -12.87 -5.75 14.23
C ARG A 284 -13.09 -7.09 13.53
N ILE A 285 -12.15 -7.56 12.73
CA ILE A 285 -12.22 -8.85 12.03
C ILE A 285 -12.24 -10.00 13.06
N GLU A 286 -11.37 -9.96 14.04
CA GLU A 286 -11.34 -10.96 15.12
C GLU A 286 -12.64 -10.99 15.92
N HIS A 287 -13.25 -9.83 16.16
CA HIS A 287 -14.55 -9.75 16.80
C HIS A 287 -15.64 -10.42 15.95
N ILE A 288 -15.66 -10.15 14.66
CA ILE A 288 -16.60 -10.79 13.72
C ILE A 288 -16.35 -12.30 13.68
N ASN A 289 -15.09 -12.76 13.61
CA ASN A 289 -14.76 -14.18 13.63
C ASN A 289 -15.33 -14.88 14.89
N ARG A 290 -15.13 -14.27 16.06
CA ARG A 290 -15.70 -14.80 17.32
C ARG A 290 -17.24 -14.86 17.30
N MET A 291 -17.88 -13.87 16.67
CA MET A 291 -19.34 -13.91 16.52
C MET A 291 -19.78 -15.05 15.62
N ILE A 292 -19.10 -15.26 14.49
CA ILE A 292 -19.42 -16.33 13.53
C ILE A 292 -19.31 -17.71 14.20
N GLU A 293 -18.30 -17.96 15.03
CA GLU A 293 -18.10 -19.21 15.73
C GLU A 293 -19.32 -19.63 16.63
N HIS A 294 -20.10 -18.65 17.06
CA HIS A 294 -21.26 -18.83 17.90
C HIS A 294 -22.60 -18.82 17.15
N LEU A 295 -22.58 -18.56 15.83
CA LEU A 295 -23.79 -18.51 15.03
C LEU A 295 -24.16 -19.87 14.47
N PRO A 296 -25.48 -20.21 14.40
CA PRO A 296 -25.94 -21.35 13.63
C PRO A 296 -25.49 -21.20 12.15
N HIS A 297 -25.07 -22.29 11.54
CA HIS A 297 -24.56 -22.32 10.17
C HIS A 297 -25.50 -21.65 9.15
N GLN A 298 -26.84 -21.82 9.34
CA GLN A 298 -27.84 -21.17 8.49
C GLN A 298 -27.74 -19.64 8.54
N VAL A 299 -27.53 -19.08 9.73
CA VAL A 299 -27.41 -17.63 9.94
C VAL A 299 -26.10 -17.10 9.36
N GLU A 300 -25.02 -17.88 9.42
CA GLU A 300 -23.73 -17.56 8.79
C GLU A 300 -23.91 -17.42 7.27
N VAL A 301 -24.55 -18.40 6.63
CA VAL A 301 -24.80 -18.37 5.18
C VAL A 301 -25.67 -17.19 4.78
N ASP A 302 -26.76 -16.94 5.50
CA ASP A 302 -27.71 -15.86 5.20
C ASP A 302 -27.13 -14.47 5.45
N SER A 303 -26.22 -14.32 6.40
CA SER A 303 -25.57 -13.03 6.71
C SER A 303 -24.52 -12.64 5.67
N GLY A 304 -23.99 -13.60 4.91
CA GLY A 304 -22.85 -13.41 4.03
C GLY A 304 -21.54 -13.13 4.79
N TRP A 305 -21.52 -13.30 6.10
CA TRP A 305 -20.33 -13.22 6.92
C TRP A 305 -19.49 -14.48 6.76
N ARG A 306 -18.19 -14.32 6.79
CA ARG A 306 -17.28 -15.46 6.73
C ARG A 306 -16.07 -15.21 7.61
N HIS A 307 -15.52 -16.29 8.10
CA HIS A 307 -14.28 -16.27 8.86
C HIS A 307 -13.10 -15.84 7.97
N VAL A 308 -12.27 -14.93 8.45
CA VAL A 308 -11.07 -14.45 7.76
C VAL A 308 -9.92 -14.41 8.75
N ASP A 309 -8.90 -15.21 8.50
CA ASP A 309 -7.68 -15.17 9.30
C ASP A 309 -6.76 -14.02 8.83
N VAL A 310 -6.16 -13.31 9.76
CA VAL A 310 -5.24 -12.20 9.45
C VAL A 310 -3.90 -12.44 10.15
N LEU A 311 -2.82 -12.40 9.38
CA LEU A 311 -1.44 -12.34 9.88
C LEU A 311 -0.86 -10.97 9.57
N ALA A 312 -0.58 -10.19 10.60
CA ALA A 312 0.07 -8.90 10.47
C ALA A 312 1.59 -9.06 10.68
N ILE A 313 2.37 -8.54 9.75
CA ILE A 313 3.83 -8.43 9.86
C ILE A 313 4.17 -6.95 9.91
N ALA A 314 4.73 -6.54 11.04
CA ALA A 314 5.12 -5.17 11.30
C ALA A 314 6.58 -5.11 11.77
N PRO A 315 7.27 -3.97 11.63
CA PRO A 315 8.66 -3.83 12.04
C PRO A 315 8.88 -4.20 13.50
N SER A 316 9.84 -5.09 13.77
CA SER A 316 10.25 -5.50 15.11
C SER A 316 11.13 -4.45 15.79
N GLU A 317 11.70 -3.54 15.02
CA GLU A 317 12.50 -2.39 15.50
C GLU A 317 11.80 -1.08 15.10
N ARG A 318 12.06 -0.02 15.84
CA ARG A 318 11.50 1.31 15.53
C ARG A 318 12.17 1.91 14.31
N ILE A 319 11.43 2.08 13.23
CA ILE A 319 11.94 2.68 11.98
C ILE A 319 12.42 4.12 12.22
N GLU A 320 11.79 4.87 13.12
CA GLU A 320 12.18 6.24 13.45
C GLU A 320 13.62 6.30 14.00
N LEU A 321 14.01 5.32 14.81
CA LEU A 321 15.36 5.22 15.36
C LEU A 321 16.38 4.85 14.28
N ILE A 322 16.00 3.97 13.36
CA ILE A 322 16.82 3.64 12.20
C ILE A 322 16.98 4.87 11.31
N ALA A 323 15.88 5.57 11.00
CA ALA A 323 15.91 6.79 10.21
C ALA A 323 16.81 7.87 10.80
N ALA A 324 16.78 8.05 12.12
CA ALA A 324 17.62 9.03 12.82
C ALA A 324 19.12 8.85 12.55
N LYS A 325 19.58 7.60 12.36
CA LYS A 325 20.98 7.31 12.00
C LYS A 325 21.35 7.79 10.60
N HIS A 326 20.40 7.83 9.68
CA HIS A 326 20.60 8.10 8.27
C HIS A 326 20.20 9.52 7.82
N LEU A 327 19.69 10.36 8.72
CA LEU A 327 19.23 11.72 8.38
C LEU A 327 20.32 12.57 7.71
N LYS A 328 21.57 12.37 8.07
CA LYS A 328 22.72 13.10 7.49
C LYS A 328 22.95 12.77 6.01
N GLN A 329 22.44 11.63 5.54
CA GLN A 329 22.58 11.18 4.14
C GLN A 329 21.55 11.83 3.21
N MET A 330 20.48 12.43 3.77
CA MET A 330 19.53 13.20 2.96
C MET A 330 20.22 14.37 2.24
N PRO A 331 19.73 14.76 1.06
CA PRO A 331 20.18 15.97 0.40
C PRO A 331 20.14 17.17 1.34
N ALA A 332 21.17 18.03 1.27
CA ALA A 332 21.32 19.18 2.17
C ALA A 332 20.10 20.13 2.09
N THR A 333 19.50 20.26 0.91
CA THR A 333 18.28 21.04 0.68
C THR A 333 17.08 20.47 1.46
N MET A 334 16.93 19.14 1.53
CA MET A 334 15.88 18.47 2.30
C MET A 334 16.13 18.57 3.79
N ARG A 335 17.40 18.44 4.23
CA ARG A 335 17.76 18.66 5.63
C ARG A 335 17.43 20.08 6.09
N GLY A 336 17.72 21.07 5.24
CA GLY A 336 17.37 22.47 5.50
C GLY A 336 15.86 22.68 5.62
N LEU A 337 15.08 22.10 4.70
CA LEU A 337 13.63 22.18 4.71
C LEU A 337 13.04 21.53 5.98
N LEU A 338 13.49 20.32 6.33
CA LEU A 338 13.07 19.63 7.55
C LEU A 338 13.45 20.41 8.81
N GLY A 339 14.66 21.01 8.84
CA GLY A 339 15.10 21.88 9.93
C GLY A 339 14.19 23.09 10.10
N ALA A 340 13.79 23.73 8.99
CA ALA A 340 12.89 24.89 9.00
C ALA A 340 11.48 24.56 9.55
N ILE A 341 10.99 23.34 9.36
CA ILE A 341 9.70 22.87 9.89
C ILE A 341 9.81 22.14 11.25
N GLY A 342 10.95 22.23 11.92
CA GLY A 342 11.15 21.61 13.25
C GLY A 342 11.67 20.15 13.21
N GLY A 343 12.21 19.71 12.09
CA GLY A 343 12.65 18.33 11.85
C GLY A 343 13.88 17.84 12.61
N SER A 344 14.48 18.68 13.44
CA SER A 344 15.60 18.32 14.34
C SER A 344 15.16 17.60 15.63
N GLN A 345 13.87 17.51 15.88
CA GLN A 345 13.28 16.81 17.03
C GLN A 345 12.86 15.38 16.68
N PRO A 346 12.65 14.47 17.66
CA PRO A 346 12.24 13.07 17.41
C PRO A 346 11.04 12.92 16.47
N ALA A 347 10.06 13.80 16.57
CA ALA A 347 8.91 13.83 15.66
C ALA A 347 9.29 14.14 14.21
N GLY A 348 10.34 14.97 14.01
CA GLY A 348 10.89 15.26 12.68
C GLY A 348 11.58 14.04 12.04
N ALA A 349 12.25 13.21 12.84
CA ALA A 349 12.85 11.96 12.36
C ALA A 349 11.77 10.98 11.91
N SER A 350 10.65 10.91 12.60
CA SER A 350 9.48 10.12 12.19
C SER A 350 8.98 10.55 10.81
N PHE A 351 8.70 11.84 10.62
CA PHE A 351 8.25 12.35 9.32
C PHE A 351 9.31 12.17 8.23
N ALA A 352 10.57 12.46 8.53
CA ALA A 352 11.68 12.32 7.59
C ALA A 352 11.81 10.89 7.06
N SER A 353 11.51 9.88 7.87
CA SER A 353 11.59 8.47 7.48
C SER A 353 10.70 8.11 6.28
N TYR A 354 9.61 8.84 6.04
CA TYR A 354 8.76 8.64 4.87
C TYR A 354 9.38 9.18 3.57
N LEU A 355 10.33 10.11 3.67
CA LEU A 355 10.98 10.77 2.54
C LEU A 355 12.45 10.39 2.40
N LEU A 356 12.97 9.54 3.28
CA LEU A 356 14.36 9.13 3.34
C LEU A 356 14.66 8.02 2.31
N PHE A 357 14.65 8.38 1.04
CA PHE A 357 15.03 7.48 -0.06
C PHE A 357 16.55 7.51 -0.20
N GLU A 358 17.25 6.78 0.68
CA GLU A 358 18.69 6.66 0.70
C GLU A 358 19.10 5.18 0.81
N GLU A 359 20.13 4.80 0.06
CA GLU A 359 20.53 3.41 -0.12
C GLU A 359 20.78 2.67 1.21
N ALA A 360 21.52 3.29 2.14
CA ALA A 360 21.84 2.68 3.40
C ALA A 360 20.61 2.46 4.30
N PHE A 361 19.69 3.42 4.31
CA PHE A 361 18.42 3.29 5.03
C PHE A 361 17.53 2.21 4.41
N THR A 362 17.37 2.23 3.10
CA THR A 362 16.61 1.23 2.35
C THR A 362 17.12 -0.17 2.61
N ARG A 363 18.44 -0.36 2.56
CA ARG A 363 19.08 -1.68 2.80
C ARG A 363 18.82 -2.17 4.21
N GLU A 364 18.94 -1.32 5.22
CA GLU A 364 18.67 -1.67 6.62
C GLU A 364 17.21 -2.07 6.83
N LEU A 365 16.26 -1.38 6.18
CA LEU A 365 14.85 -1.73 6.23
C LEU A 365 14.55 -3.06 5.52
N ILE A 366 15.18 -3.33 4.39
CA ILE A 366 15.04 -4.61 3.68
C ILE A 366 15.54 -5.76 4.56
N GLU A 367 16.68 -5.59 5.22
CA GLU A 367 17.22 -6.61 6.14
C GLU A 367 16.30 -6.83 7.34
N LEU A 368 15.75 -5.78 7.92
CA LEU A 368 14.77 -5.86 9.02
C LEU A 368 13.52 -6.62 8.57
N GLY A 369 12.95 -6.25 7.42
CA GLY A 369 11.77 -6.91 6.84
C GLY A 369 12.02 -8.39 6.55
N TYR A 370 13.18 -8.73 6.04
CA TYR A 370 13.56 -10.12 5.80
C TYR A 370 13.59 -10.94 7.10
N ARG A 371 14.21 -10.42 8.16
CA ARG A 371 14.24 -11.08 9.48
C ARG A 371 12.84 -11.28 10.05
N ASP A 372 12.01 -10.24 9.99
CA ASP A 372 10.65 -10.28 10.51
C ASP A 372 9.75 -11.25 9.72
N GLY A 373 9.91 -11.28 8.40
CA GLY A 373 9.22 -12.26 7.55
C GLY A 373 9.64 -13.69 7.84
N ARG A 374 10.93 -13.95 8.00
CA ARG A 374 11.47 -15.28 8.37
C ARG A 374 10.99 -15.74 9.75
N ALA A 375 10.78 -14.81 10.69
CA ALA A 375 10.25 -15.12 12.01
C ALA A 375 8.83 -15.71 11.97
N GLN A 376 8.07 -15.46 10.89
CA GLN A 376 6.71 -15.98 10.68
C GLN A 376 6.67 -17.26 9.82
N ARG A 377 7.83 -17.91 9.60
CA ARG A 377 8.01 -19.03 8.65
C ARG A 377 6.98 -20.14 8.84
N GLU A 378 6.73 -20.59 10.07
CA GLU A 378 5.84 -21.71 10.33
C GLU A 378 4.39 -21.42 9.90
N THR A 379 3.87 -20.28 10.32
CA THR A 379 2.51 -19.85 9.96
C THR A 379 2.39 -19.65 8.46
N LEU A 380 3.34 -18.95 7.85
CA LEU A 380 3.33 -18.65 6.42
C LEU A 380 3.46 -19.92 5.56
N ALA A 381 4.35 -20.84 5.91
CA ALA A 381 4.51 -22.10 5.19
C ALA A 381 3.20 -22.91 5.23
N GLY A 382 2.55 -22.98 6.40
CA GLY A 382 1.26 -23.65 6.53
C GLY A 382 0.15 -23.01 5.71
N TRP A 383 0.10 -21.69 5.67
CA TRP A 383 -0.89 -20.96 4.89
C TRP A 383 -0.66 -21.11 3.38
N ILE A 384 0.59 -21.00 2.94
CA ILE A 384 0.97 -21.13 1.53
C ILE A 384 0.73 -22.56 1.02
N ALA A 385 1.02 -23.57 1.83
CA ALA A 385 0.76 -24.96 1.46
C ALA A 385 -0.74 -25.28 1.28
N GLN A 386 -1.61 -24.58 2.00
CA GLN A 386 -3.07 -24.73 1.92
C GLN A 386 -3.71 -23.82 0.88
N ALA A 387 -3.00 -22.78 0.43
CA ALA A 387 -3.48 -21.95 -0.64
C ALA A 387 -3.44 -22.76 -1.94
N ASP A 388 -4.60 -23.01 -2.53
CA ASP A 388 -4.63 -23.48 -3.92
C ASP A 388 -4.01 -22.39 -4.77
N GLY A 389 -2.72 -22.56 -5.04
CA GLY A 389 -2.11 -21.86 -6.13
C GLY A 389 -2.97 -22.16 -7.33
N SER A 390 -3.31 -21.15 -8.15
CA SER A 390 -4.05 -21.37 -9.38
C SER A 390 -3.37 -22.53 -10.14
N SER A 391 -3.82 -23.75 -9.90
CA SER A 391 -3.46 -24.85 -10.76
C SER A 391 -4.05 -24.48 -12.12
N ALA A 392 -3.19 -24.31 -13.11
CA ALA A 392 -3.62 -24.26 -14.49
C ALA A 392 -4.67 -25.37 -14.67
N PRO A 393 -5.82 -25.12 -15.28
CA PRO A 393 -6.76 -26.18 -15.54
C PRO A 393 -6.03 -27.25 -16.34
N ALA A 394 -5.95 -28.47 -15.80
CA ALA A 394 -5.62 -29.62 -16.61
C ALA A 394 -6.47 -29.50 -17.86
N ALA A 395 -5.85 -29.60 -19.03
CA ALA A 395 -6.52 -29.55 -20.31
C ALA A 395 -7.67 -30.55 -20.29
N GLY A 396 -8.85 -30.08 -19.94
CA GLY A 396 -10.08 -30.86 -19.93
C GLY A 396 -10.52 -31.03 -21.36
N THR A 397 -10.60 -32.26 -21.79
CA THR A 397 -11.23 -32.75 -22.99
C THR A 397 -12.54 -31.97 -23.24
N PRO A 398 -12.80 -31.50 -24.46
CA PRO A 398 -14.06 -30.83 -24.76
C PRO A 398 -15.23 -31.80 -24.50
N PRO A 399 -16.35 -31.35 -23.94
CA PRO A 399 -17.51 -32.20 -23.82
C PRO A 399 -18.03 -32.52 -25.23
N GLU A 400 -18.23 -33.81 -25.46
CA GLU A 400 -18.91 -34.31 -26.64
C GLU A 400 -20.34 -33.71 -26.74
N ASP A 401 -20.67 -33.28 -27.91
CA ASP A 401 -22.03 -32.85 -28.32
C ASP A 401 -23.07 -33.87 -27.94
N GLY A 402 -23.94 -33.51 -27.02
CA GLY A 402 -25.18 -34.21 -26.73
C GLY A 402 -26.36 -33.28 -26.98
N LEU A 403 -26.89 -33.34 -28.18
CA LEU A 403 -28.19 -32.81 -28.55
C LEU A 403 -29.27 -33.38 -27.62
N ALA A 404 -29.98 -32.53 -26.94
CA ALA A 404 -31.33 -32.85 -26.45
C ALA A 404 -32.19 -31.57 -26.48
N THR A 405 -33.01 -31.55 -27.50
CA THR A 405 -34.21 -30.75 -27.65
C THR A 405 -35.19 -30.97 -26.49
N GLY A 406 -35.68 -29.91 -25.92
CA GLY A 406 -36.77 -29.94 -24.92
C GLY A 406 -37.42 -28.58 -24.76
N GLU A 407 -38.46 -28.36 -25.58
CA GLU A 407 -39.45 -27.29 -25.36
C GLU A 407 -40.10 -27.44 -23.99
N ILE A 408 -40.26 -26.32 -23.27
CA ILE A 408 -41.39 -26.14 -22.35
C ILE A 408 -41.87 -24.69 -22.41
N ARG A 409 -43.14 -24.57 -22.75
CA ARG A 409 -44.01 -23.41 -22.69
C ARG A 409 -44.39 -23.05 -21.25
N VAL A 410 -44.76 -21.80 -21.13
CA VAL A 410 -45.54 -21.00 -20.17
C VAL A 410 -44.71 -20.17 -19.23
#